data_60c91ef1f7b45ea8c30695f09cdcf343
#
_entry.id   60c91ef1f7b45ea8c30695f09cdcf343
#
_cell.length_a   1.000
_cell.length_b   1.000
_cell.length_c   1.000
_cell.angle_alpha   90.00
_cell.angle_beta   90.00
_cell.angle_gamma   90.00
#
_symmetry.space_group_name_H-M   'P 1'
#
loop_
_entity.id
_entity.type
_entity.pdbx_description
1 polymer ?
#
loop_
_entity_poly.entity_id
_entity_poly.type
_entity_poly.pdbx_seq_one_letter_code
_entity_poly.pdbx_strand_id
1 'polypeptide(L)'
;MSPIPQSKYFPDSFYRVSVKGLFVEDGKILLLKESKKLSGKWELPGGGLNFGEDIHDGLKREIEEETGMKIKNVAKRPLYAWTWRFENKRKMDWYYSLVLGYQIEIESLDFKPSDECEGLGFFSKQELDGIELCEQTNGLKNVFDPSDFV
;
A
#
# COMPACT_ATOMS: atom_id res chain seq x y z
N MET A 1 -21.32 7.29 -10.55
CA MET A 1 -20.28 8.04 -9.84
C MET A 1 -20.65 9.52 -9.86
N SER A 2 -20.74 10.13 -8.70
CA SER A 2 -21.02 11.58 -8.63
C SER A 2 -19.83 12.34 -9.20
N PRO A 3 -20.09 13.35 -10.05
CA PRO A 3 -18.99 14.18 -10.53
C PRO A 3 -18.35 14.92 -9.37
N ILE A 4 -17.03 15.06 -9.43
CA ILE A 4 -16.31 15.87 -8.47
C ILE A 4 -16.79 17.30 -8.62
N PRO A 5 -17.21 17.98 -7.54
CA PRO A 5 -17.68 19.36 -7.65
C PRO A 5 -16.60 20.25 -8.24
N GLN A 6 -16.92 20.94 -9.31
CA GLN A 6 -16.03 21.91 -9.91
C GLN A 6 -16.07 23.20 -9.09
N SER A 7 -14.91 23.66 -8.68
CA SER A 7 -14.78 24.91 -7.94
C SER A 7 -13.52 25.62 -8.41
N LYS A 8 -13.54 26.94 -8.40
CA LYS A 8 -12.36 27.74 -8.73
C LYS A 8 -11.18 27.48 -7.77
N TYR A 9 -11.45 26.84 -6.65
CA TYR A 9 -10.42 26.49 -5.66
C TYR A 9 -9.85 25.09 -5.86
N PHE A 10 -10.45 24.28 -6.73
CA PHE A 10 -9.93 22.94 -7.01
C PHE A 10 -8.94 23.00 -8.18
N PRO A 11 -7.80 22.32 -8.04
CA PRO A 11 -6.88 22.21 -9.17
C PRO A 11 -7.47 21.32 -10.27
N ASP A 12 -6.99 21.49 -11.49
CA ASP A 12 -7.40 20.67 -12.64
C ASP A 12 -6.83 19.24 -12.54
N SER A 13 -5.91 19.01 -11.64
CA SER A 13 -5.23 17.73 -11.47
C SER A 13 -5.39 17.22 -10.04
N PHE A 14 -5.42 15.89 -9.87
CA PHE A 14 -5.66 15.24 -8.60
C PHE A 14 -4.58 14.24 -8.29
N TYR A 15 -4.30 14.06 -7.00
CA TYR A 15 -3.53 12.93 -6.50
C TYR A 15 -4.49 11.84 -6.04
N ARG A 16 -4.27 10.61 -6.51
CA ARG A 16 -4.91 9.45 -5.92
C ARG A 16 -4.19 9.13 -4.61
N VAL A 17 -4.95 8.79 -3.58
CA VAL A 17 -4.39 8.43 -2.27
C VAL A 17 -4.45 6.93 -2.06
N SER A 18 -3.30 6.31 -1.78
CA SER A 18 -3.21 4.92 -1.37
C SER A 18 -2.69 4.85 0.06
N VAL A 19 -3.23 3.91 0.83
CA VAL A 19 -2.83 3.67 2.21
C VAL A 19 -2.24 2.28 2.33
N LYS A 20 -1.09 2.17 2.98
CA LYS A 20 -0.36 0.92 3.10
C LYS A 20 -0.04 0.61 4.56
N GLY A 21 -0.03 -0.68 4.90
CA GLY A 21 0.32 -1.14 6.23
C GLY A 21 1.79 -1.52 6.33
N LEU A 22 2.44 -1.01 7.35
CA LEU A 22 3.85 -1.29 7.65
C LEU A 22 3.89 -2.19 8.87
N PHE A 23 4.17 -3.48 8.64
CA PHE A 23 4.29 -4.48 9.70
C PHE A 23 5.69 -5.05 9.66
N VAL A 24 6.44 -4.87 10.75
CA VAL A 24 7.84 -5.27 10.84
C VAL A 24 8.03 -6.22 12.02
N GLU A 25 8.66 -7.38 11.75
CA GLU A 25 9.11 -8.34 12.75
C GLU A 25 10.57 -8.66 12.51
N ASP A 26 11.37 -8.63 13.58
CA ASP A 26 12.80 -8.95 13.52
C ASP A 26 13.55 -8.15 12.43
N GLY A 27 13.21 -6.89 12.28
CA GLY A 27 13.84 -6.00 11.30
C GLY A 27 13.42 -6.23 9.86
N LYS A 28 12.42 -7.06 9.62
CA LYS A 28 11.93 -7.39 8.28
C LYS A 28 10.50 -6.92 8.10
N ILE A 29 10.22 -6.33 6.94
CA ILE A 29 8.88 -5.79 6.62
C ILE A 29 8.06 -6.80 5.84
N LEU A 30 6.77 -6.87 6.18
CA LEU A 30 5.79 -7.72 5.51
C LEU A 30 5.44 -7.17 4.14
N LEU A 31 5.59 -8.00 3.12
CA LEU A 31 5.11 -7.72 1.77
C LEU A 31 4.20 -8.86 1.31
N LEU A 32 3.30 -8.51 0.39
CA LEU A 32 2.41 -9.45 -0.25
C LEU A 32 2.87 -9.68 -1.68
N LYS A 33 2.79 -10.92 -2.13
CA LYS A 33 3.08 -11.26 -3.52
C LYS A 33 1.79 -11.20 -4.33
N GLU A 34 1.75 -10.27 -5.27
CA GLU A 34 0.64 -10.14 -6.20
C GLU A 34 0.59 -11.38 -7.11
N SER A 35 -0.61 -11.83 -7.44
CA SER A 35 -0.76 -13.01 -8.27
C SER A 35 -0.11 -12.81 -9.64
N LYS A 36 0.32 -13.91 -10.27
CA LYS A 36 0.92 -13.88 -11.61
C LYS A 36 0.00 -13.36 -12.68
N LYS A 37 -1.32 -13.46 -12.46
CA LYS A 37 -2.33 -12.88 -13.36
C LYS A 37 -2.25 -11.36 -13.42
N LEU A 38 -1.78 -10.74 -12.34
CA LEU A 38 -1.60 -9.29 -12.25
C LEU A 38 -0.15 -8.95 -12.61
N SER A 39 0.75 -8.96 -11.65
CA SER A 39 2.15 -8.61 -11.89
C SER A 39 3.16 -9.66 -11.42
N GLY A 40 2.78 -10.47 -10.43
CA GLY A 40 3.69 -11.38 -9.76
C GLY A 40 4.77 -10.69 -8.93
N LYS A 41 4.63 -9.40 -8.71
CA LYS A 41 5.59 -8.58 -7.96
C LYS A 41 5.18 -8.45 -6.49
N TRP A 42 6.09 -7.96 -5.68
CA TRP A 42 5.84 -7.74 -4.26
C TRP A 42 5.33 -6.32 -4.00
N GLU A 43 4.42 -6.20 -3.03
CA GLU A 43 3.85 -4.91 -2.64
C GLU A 43 3.53 -4.86 -1.16
N LEU A 44 3.38 -3.64 -0.62
CA LEU A 44 2.86 -3.45 0.72
C LEU A 44 1.37 -3.78 0.77
N PRO A 45 0.89 -4.37 1.88
CA PRO A 45 -0.55 -4.57 2.05
C PRO A 45 -1.29 -3.24 2.13
N GLY A 46 -2.46 -3.17 1.50
CA GLY A 46 -3.28 -1.97 1.45
C GLY A 46 -3.66 -1.61 0.02
N GLY A 47 -4.32 -0.48 -0.16
CA GLY A 47 -4.79 -0.06 -1.47
C GLY A 47 -5.33 1.37 -1.48
N GLY A 48 -6.05 1.71 -2.54
CA GLY A 48 -6.60 3.04 -2.72
C GLY A 48 -7.76 3.34 -1.77
N LEU A 49 -7.79 4.57 -1.28
CA LEU A 49 -8.94 5.05 -0.51
C LEU A 49 -10.12 5.30 -1.44
N ASN A 50 -11.31 4.93 -0.98
CA ASN A 50 -12.54 5.35 -1.63
C ASN A 50 -12.83 6.81 -1.25
N PHE A 51 -13.50 7.51 -2.14
CA PHE A 51 -13.86 8.91 -1.87
C PHE A 51 -14.71 9.02 -0.60
N GLY A 52 -14.23 9.83 0.35
CA GLY A 52 -14.93 10.05 1.62
C GLY A 52 -14.68 8.99 2.69
N GLU A 53 -13.87 7.98 2.38
CA GLU A 53 -13.54 6.92 3.34
C GLU A 53 -12.51 7.39 4.37
N ASP A 54 -12.70 7.02 5.64
CA ASP A 54 -11.70 7.23 6.68
C ASP A 54 -10.42 6.42 6.36
N ILE A 55 -9.27 7.03 6.62
CA ILE A 55 -7.97 6.40 6.31
C ILE A 55 -7.80 5.05 7.02
N HIS A 56 -8.06 5.01 8.33
CA HIS A 56 -7.89 3.79 9.13
C HIS A 56 -8.86 2.70 8.71
N ASP A 57 -10.11 3.06 8.44
CA ASP A 57 -11.13 2.11 7.98
C ASP A 57 -10.77 1.56 6.60
N GLY A 58 -10.30 2.42 5.71
CA GLY A 58 -9.88 2.02 4.37
C GLY A 58 -8.71 1.04 4.40
N LEU A 59 -7.73 1.30 5.24
CA LEU A 59 -6.57 0.41 5.36
C LEU A 59 -6.98 -0.97 5.89
N LYS A 60 -7.80 -1.02 6.95
CA LYS A 60 -8.30 -2.28 7.49
C LYS A 60 -9.10 -3.07 6.46
N ARG A 61 -9.99 -2.39 5.75
CA ARG A 61 -10.81 -2.99 4.69
C ARG A 61 -9.95 -3.61 3.60
N GLU A 62 -8.98 -2.86 3.07
CA GLU A 62 -8.11 -3.32 1.99
C GLU A 62 -7.30 -4.56 2.40
N ILE A 63 -6.70 -4.54 3.58
CA ILE A 63 -5.89 -5.66 4.05
C ILE A 63 -6.75 -6.89 4.30
N GLU A 64 -7.93 -6.74 4.87
CA GLU A 64 -8.84 -7.84 5.10
C GLU A 64 -9.32 -8.47 3.78
N GLU A 65 -9.66 -7.64 2.78
CA GLU A 65 -10.06 -8.10 1.46
C GLU A 65 -8.93 -8.86 0.74
N GLU A 66 -7.70 -8.36 0.81
CA GLU A 66 -6.57 -8.96 0.12
C GLU A 66 -6.08 -10.26 0.76
N THR A 67 -6.11 -10.34 2.08
CA THR A 67 -5.38 -11.37 2.83
C THR A 67 -6.23 -12.17 3.80
N GLY A 68 -7.41 -11.69 4.14
CA GLY A 68 -8.22 -12.27 5.22
C GLY A 68 -7.66 -12.00 6.62
N MET A 69 -6.52 -11.34 6.73
CA MET A 69 -5.91 -11.02 8.02
C MET A 69 -6.62 -9.84 8.67
N LYS A 70 -6.76 -9.90 9.99
CA LYS A 70 -7.39 -8.81 10.76
C LYS A 70 -6.34 -7.92 11.37
N ILE A 71 -6.55 -6.62 11.19
CA ILE A 71 -5.72 -5.59 11.79
C ILE A 71 -6.19 -5.33 13.22
N LYS A 72 -5.28 -5.48 14.16
CA LYS A 72 -5.56 -5.20 15.57
C LYS A 72 -5.53 -3.69 15.83
N ASN A 73 -4.55 -3.00 15.27
CA ASN A 73 -4.35 -1.59 15.53
C ASN A 73 -3.62 -0.92 14.35
N VAL A 74 -3.95 0.35 14.13
CA VAL A 74 -3.28 1.21 13.13
C VAL A 74 -2.74 2.43 13.86
N ALA A 75 -1.49 2.78 13.64
CA ALA A 75 -0.89 3.99 14.21
C ALA A 75 -1.70 5.23 13.81
N LYS A 76 -1.74 6.21 14.69
CA LYS A 76 -2.51 7.44 14.46
C LYS A 76 -1.95 8.28 13.31
N ARG A 77 -0.65 8.20 13.07
CA ARG A 77 0.06 9.03 12.09
C ARG A 77 0.79 8.14 11.10
N PRO A 78 0.91 8.58 9.83
CA PRO A 78 1.75 7.86 8.89
C PRO A 78 3.21 7.97 9.30
N LEU A 79 3.95 6.89 9.07
CA LEU A 79 5.40 6.86 9.30
C LEU A 79 6.14 7.24 8.04
N TYR A 80 5.69 6.75 6.88
CA TYR A 80 6.30 7.00 5.59
C TYR A 80 5.29 7.60 4.62
N ALA A 81 5.80 8.41 3.68
CA ALA A 81 5.01 8.94 2.59
C ALA A 81 5.89 9.12 1.37
N TRP A 82 5.36 8.85 0.20
CA TRP A 82 6.02 9.14 -1.07
C TRP A 82 4.99 9.34 -2.16
N THR A 83 5.43 9.91 -3.28
CA THR A 83 4.59 10.05 -4.47
C THR A 83 5.17 9.23 -5.60
N TRP A 84 4.32 8.82 -6.52
CA TRP A 84 4.74 8.14 -7.73
C TRP A 84 3.77 8.45 -8.86
N ARG A 85 4.26 8.29 -10.10
CA ARG A 85 3.46 8.55 -11.29
C ARG A 85 2.93 7.23 -11.85
N PHE A 86 1.62 7.12 -11.93
CA PHE A 86 0.96 6.00 -12.58
C PHE A 86 0.71 6.33 -14.05
N GLU A 87 1.00 5.40 -14.93
CA GLU A 87 0.68 5.51 -16.35
C GLU A 87 -0.13 4.30 -16.79
N ASN A 88 -1.29 4.54 -17.39
CA ASN A 88 -2.08 3.51 -18.03
C ASN A 88 -1.90 3.67 -19.55
N LYS A 89 -1.02 2.89 -20.12
CA LYS A 89 -0.67 2.97 -21.54
C LYS A 89 -1.83 2.64 -22.47
N ARG A 90 -2.76 1.76 -22.04
CA ARG A 90 -3.92 1.38 -22.83
C ARG A 90 -4.90 2.52 -22.98
N LYS A 91 -5.12 3.29 -21.93
CA LYS A 91 -6.09 4.39 -21.89
C LYS A 91 -5.44 5.75 -22.19
N MET A 92 -4.13 5.78 -22.43
CA MET A 92 -3.36 7.02 -22.59
C MET A 92 -3.60 7.97 -21.42
N ASP A 93 -3.70 7.40 -20.20
CA ASP A 93 -4.06 8.10 -18.98
C ASP A 93 -2.91 8.02 -17.98
N TRP A 94 -2.74 9.06 -17.19
CA TRP A 94 -1.73 9.10 -16.15
C TRP A 94 -2.18 9.99 -15.00
N TYR A 95 -1.70 9.69 -13.82
CA TYR A 95 -1.94 10.51 -12.63
C TYR A 95 -0.83 10.29 -11.61
N TYR A 96 -0.72 11.22 -10.68
CA TYR A 96 0.15 11.05 -9.53
C TYR A 96 -0.61 10.42 -8.37
N SER A 97 0.09 9.56 -7.63
CA SER A 97 -0.42 8.95 -6.40
C SER A 97 0.41 9.41 -5.22
N LEU A 98 -0.28 9.61 -4.11
CA LEU A 98 0.34 9.81 -2.79
C LEU A 98 0.15 8.51 -2.01
N VAL A 99 1.25 7.91 -1.56
CA VAL A 99 1.22 6.69 -0.75
C VAL A 99 1.54 7.07 0.69
N LEU A 100 0.66 6.68 1.60
CA LEU A 100 0.82 6.87 3.04
C LEU A 100 1.00 5.51 3.70
N GLY A 101 2.13 5.32 4.38
CA GLY A 101 2.44 4.09 5.10
C GLY A 101 2.21 4.26 6.59
N TYR A 102 1.30 3.46 7.16
CA TYR A 102 0.99 3.45 8.57
C TYR A 102 1.49 2.17 9.23
N GLN A 103 2.17 2.30 10.36
CA GLN A 103 2.53 1.14 11.16
C GLN A 103 1.27 0.46 11.66
N ILE A 104 1.21 -0.86 11.54
CA ILE A 104 0.06 -1.66 11.94
C ILE A 104 0.48 -2.80 12.88
N GLU A 105 -0.47 -3.24 13.70
CA GLU A 105 -0.41 -4.48 14.44
C GLU A 105 -1.40 -5.44 13.83
N ILE A 106 -0.97 -6.66 13.55
CA ILE A 106 -1.82 -7.70 12.98
C ILE A 106 -2.19 -8.67 14.09
N GLU A 107 -3.49 -8.98 14.20
CA GLU A 107 -4.00 -9.87 15.22
C GLU A 107 -3.50 -11.32 15.03
N SER A 108 -3.44 -11.74 13.75
CA SER A 108 -2.99 -13.08 13.39
C SER A 108 -2.53 -13.07 11.94
N LEU A 109 -1.40 -13.73 11.67
CA LEU A 109 -0.89 -13.91 10.30
C LEU A 109 -1.61 -15.08 9.58
N ASP A 110 -2.89 -15.26 9.85
CA ASP A 110 -3.72 -16.27 9.20
C ASP A 110 -4.08 -15.81 7.78
N PHE A 111 -3.08 -15.93 6.90
CA PHE A 111 -3.19 -15.49 5.51
C PHE A 111 -3.99 -16.48 4.69
N LYS A 112 -4.92 -15.95 3.89
CA LYS A 112 -5.69 -16.73 2.91
C LYS A 112 -5.42 -16.19 1.52
N PRO A 113 -4.88 -17.00 0.61
CA PRO A 113 -4.68 -16.58 -0.78
C PRO A 113 -5.99 -16.11 -1.42
N SER A 114 -5.90 -15.10 -2.25
CA SER A 114 -7.02 -14.58 -3.04
C SER A 114 -6.62 -14.51 -4.51
N ASP A 115 -7.55 -14.12 -5.37
CA ASP A 115 -7.25 -13.95 -6.80
C ASP A 115 -6.20 -12.87 -7.04
N GLU A 116 -6.03 -11.94 -6.12
CA GLU A 116 -5.09 -10.83 -6.25
C GLU A 116 -3.76 -11.08 -5.55
N CYS A 117 -3.75 -11.90 -4.51
CA CYS A 117 -2.58 -12.10 -3.66
C CYS A 117 -2.32 -13.60 -3.44
N GLU A 118 -1.14 -14.07 -3.86
CA GLU A 118 -0.81 -15.50 -3.77
C GLU A 118 0.08 -15.87 -2.60
N GLY A 119 0.67 -14.90 -1.90
CA GLY A 119 1.55 -15.19 -0.80
C GLY A 119 1.98 -13.97 -0.02
N LEU A 120 2.72 -14.21 1.07
CA LEU A 120 3.34 -13.16 1.86
C LEU A 120 4.78 -13.52 2.17
N GLY A 121 5.58 -12.54 2.53
CA GLY A 121 6.96 -12.73 2.93
C GLY A 121 7.46 -11.54 3.73
N PHE A 122 8.56 -11.77 4.46
CA PHE A 122 9.22 -10.75 5.25
C PHE A 122 10.59 -10.47 4.67
N PHE A 123 10.93 -9.20 4.50
CA PHE A 123 12.16 -8.79 3.83
C PHE A 123 12.91 -7.75 4.64
N SER A 124 14.22 -7.95 4.79
CA SER A 124 15.10 -6.93 5.36
C SER A 124 15.30 -5.80 4.34
N LYS A 125 15.85 -4.69 4.83
CA LYS A 125 16.20 -3.56 3.95
C LYS A 125 17.09 -4.01 2.80
N GLN A 126 18.07 -4.84 3.08
CA GLN A 126 19.00 -5.37 2.08
C GLN A 126 18.29 -6.30 1.08
N GLU A 127 17.39 -7.15 1.56
CA GLU A 127 16.65 -8.09 0.72
C GLU A 127 15.70 -7.37 -0.25
N LEU A 128 15.20 -6.17 0.12
CA LEU A 128 14.34 -5.38 -0.78
C LEU A 128 15.02 -5.05 -2.11
N ASP A 129 16.35 -4.89 -2.11
CA ASP A 129 17.10 -4.58 -3.33
C ASP A 129 17.19 -5.75 -4.29
N GLY A 130 16.96 -6.97 -3.80
CA GLY A 130 17.03 -8.20 -4.58
C GLY A 130 15.70 -8.72 -5.11
N ILE A 131 14.59 -8.03 -4.83
CA ILE A 131 13.25 -8.45 -5.26
C ILE A 131 12.61 -7.39 -6.14
N GLU A 132 11.63 -7.81 -6.92
CA GLU A 132 10.89 -6.91 -7.79
C GLU A 132 9.64 -6.40 -7.07
N LEU A 133 9.60 -5.10 -6.84
CA LEU A 133 8.47 -4.43 -6.20
C LEU A 133 7.53 -3.84 -7.24
N CYS A 134 6.22 -3.81 -6.93
CA CYS A 134 5.28 -3.03 -7.71
C CYS A 134 5.73 -1.57 -7.73
N GLU A 135 5.48 -0.86 -8.83
CA GLU A 135 5.94 0.52 -9.00
C GLU A 135 5.55 1.43 -7.85
N GLN A 136 4.31 1.33 -7.38
CA GLN A 136 3.83 2.12 -6.24
C GLN A 136 4.61 1.86 -4.95
N THR A 137 5.26 0.71 -4.83
CA THR A 137 5.99 0.29 -3.63
C THR A 137 7.48 0.60 -3.72
N ASN A 138 7.98 0.99 -4.89
CA ASN A 138 9.40 1.28 -5.07
C ASN A 138 9.93 2.37 -4.13
N GLY A 139 9.09 3.32 -3.74
CA GLY A 139 9.48 4.35 -2.77
C GLY A 139 9.88 3.80 -1.41
N LEU A 140 9.43 2.60 -1.07
CA LEU A 140 9.80 1.95 0.20
C LEU A 140 11.31 1.73 0.32
N LYS A 141 11.98 1.42 -0.79
CA LYS A 141 13.44 1.20 -0.81
C LYS A 141 14.23 2.41 -0.30
N ASN A 142 13.69 3.60 -0.53
CA ASN A 142 14.36 4.85 -0.16
C ASN A 142 14.09 5.28 1.28
N VAL A 143 13.01 4.81 1.88
CA VAL A 143 12.57 5.30 3.19
C VAL A 143 12.63 4.25 4.30
N PHE A 144 12.59 2.96 3.96
CA PHE A 144 12.53 1.91 4.97
C PHE A 144 13.81 1.86 5.80
N ASP A 145 13.64 2.01 7.11
CA ASP A 145 14.67 1.84 8.12
C ASP A 145 14.07 1.01 9.26
N PRO A 146 14.59 -0.20 9.52
CA PRO A 146 14.06 -1.04 10.59
C PRO A 146 14.09 -0.38 11.96
N SER A 147 15.00 0.56 12.19
CA SER A 147 15.08 1.27 13.47
C SER A 147 13.88 2.18 13.76
N ASP A 148 13.10 2.52 12.73
CA ASP A 148 11.88 3.31 12.89
C ASP A 148 10.76 2.51 13.59
N PHE A 149 10.92 1.20 13.73
CA PHE A 149 9.90 0.28 14.25
C PHE A 149 10.25 -0.29 15.63
N VAL A 150 11.04 0.39 16.36
CA VAL A 150 11.44 -0.05 17.72
C VAL A 150 10.37 0.29 18.75
#